data_83a3caa6357802bbd567264baa17269b
#
_entry.id   83a3caa6357802bbd567264baa17269b
#
_cell.length_a   1.000
_cell.length_b   1.000
_cell.length_c   1.000
_cell.angle_alpha   90.00
_cell.angle_beta   90.00
_cell.angle_gamma   90.00
#
_symmetry.space_group_name_H-M   'P 1'
#
loop_
_entity.id
_entity.type
_entity.pdbx_description
1 polymer ?
#
loop_
_entity_poly.entity_id
_entity_poly.type
_entity_poly.pdbx_seq_one_letter_code
_entity_poly.pdbx_strand_id
1 'polypeptide(L)'
;LEAVLQKYEIEVSMNQSNVEIKINPEQLIEVATALKSNLSFELLMDVIAVDYLTYGDVDWKTNNATSTGYSRAVKPTIIPEIDETFKGRFAVFYQLLSVSNNQRLTLKVFTSESNPPSVPSLVNIWSSADWYEREAFDLMGIHFDGHPDLRRILTDYGFIGHPFRKDFPTNGNLEVVYDEEKEEVVYQPVSISTRPGVPRVIRDRND
;
A
#
# COMPACT_ATOMS: atom_id res chain seq x y z
N LEU A 1 2.47 1.91 -27.52
CA LEU A 1 2.42 2.47 -26.16
C LEU A 1 2.98 3.91 -26.17
N GLU A 2 4.21 4.13 -26.62
CA GLU A 2 4.87 5.43 -26.61
C GLU A 2 4.07 6.53 -27.36
N ALA A 3 3.52 6.23 -28.54
CA ALA A 3 2.78 7.21 -29.33
C ALA A 3 1.47 7.70 -28.67
N VAL A 4 0.82 6.86 -27.87
CA VAL A 4 -0.42 7.21 -27.13
C VAL A 4 -0.07 7.97 -25.86
N LEU A 5 1.08 7.66 -25.26
CA LEU A 5 1.50 8.20 -23.98
C LEU A 5 2.34 9.48 -24.08
N GLN A 6 2.87 9.83 -25.27
CA GLN A 6 3.65 11.06 -25.52
C GLN A 6 2.91 12.36 -25.13
N LYS A 7 1.59 12.31 -25.05
CA LYS A 7 0.74 13.45 -24.66
C LYS A 7 0.78 13.74 -23.15
N TYR A 8 1.21 12.78 -22.35
CA TYR A 8 1.14 12.85 -20.90
C TYR A 8 2.54 12.92 -20.30
N GLU A 9 2.70 13.61 -19.16
CA GLU A 9 3.94 13.59 -18.38
C GLU A 9 4.06 12.24 -17.66
N ILE A 10 4.78 11.31 -18.28
CA ILE A 10 4.83 9.92 -17.85
C ILE A 10 6.28 9.51 -17.65
N GLU A 11 6.58 8.95 -16.49
CA GLU A 11 7.82 8.22 -16.23
C GLU A 11 7.60 6.74 -16.54
N VAL A 12 8.27 6.22 -17.55
CA VAL A 12 8.23 4.80 -17.91
C VAL A 12 9.47 4.11 -17.36
N SER A 13 9.29 3.11 -16.54
CA SER A 13 10.36 2.23 -16.08
C SER A 13 10.11 0.79 -16.55
N MET A 14 11.16 0.13 -17.03
CA MET A 14 11.12 -1.28 -17.38
C MET A 14 11.85 -2.08 -16.31
N ASN A 15 11.12 -2.96 -15.64
CA ASN A 15 11.70 -3.86 -14.67
C ASN A 15 11.49 -5.32 -15.14
N GLN A 16 12.56 -5.96 -15.60
CA GLN A 16 12.57 -7.32 -16.18
C GLN A 16 11.56 -7.48 -17.34
N SER A 17 10.36 -7.97 -17.08
CA SER A 17 9.31 -8.20 -18.08
C SER A 17 8.08 -7.31 -17.90
N ASN A 18 8.05 -6.45 -16.88
CA ASN A 18 6.91 -5.59 -16.57
C ASN A 18 7.24 -4.13 -16.91
N VAL A 19 6.29 -3.49 -17.59
CA VAL A 19 6.33 -2.05 -17.83
C VAL A 19 5.58 -1.36 -16.70
N GLU A 20 6.26 -0.50 -15.95
CA GLU A 20 5.65 0.36 -14.95
C GLU A 20 5.57 1.80 -15.48
N ILE A 21 4.41 2.38 -15.36
CA ILE A 21 4.13 3.75 -15.76
C ILE A 21 3.70 4.54 -14.52
N LYS A 22 4.46 5.57 -14.17
CA LYS A 22 4.11 6.50 -13.11
C LYS A 22 3.40 7.71 -13.70
N ILE A 23 2.25 8.05 -13.15
CA ILE A 23 1.40 9.15 -13.62
C ILE A 23 0.87 9.98 -12.45
N ASN A 24 0.47 11.21 -12.75
CA ASN A 24 -0.18 12.08 -11.78
C ASN A 24 -1.67 11.68 -11.59
N PRO A 25 -2.25 11.85 -10.39
CA PRO A 25 -3.64 11.51 -10.12
C PRO A 25 -4.63 12.18 -11.08
N GLU A 26 -4.38 13.43 -11.46
CA GLU A 26 -5.24 14.21 -12.37
C GLU A 26 -5.37 13.59 -13.77
N GLN A 27 -4.33 12.89 -14.23
CA GLN A 27 -4.28 12.25 -15.54
C GLN A 27 -4.76 10.79 -15.53
N LEU A 28 -5.04 10.23 -14.35
CA LEU A 28 -5.34 8.80 -14.17
C LEU A 28 -6.49 8.34 -15.05
N ILE A 29 -7.62 9.05 -15.04
CA ILE A 29 -8.83 8.67 -15.78
C ILE A 29 -8.59 8.71 -17.29
N GLU A 30 -7.92 9.75 -17.79
CA GLU A 30 -7.64 9.88 -19.22
C GLU A 30 -6.69 8.78 -19.71
N VAL A 31 -5.60 8.55 -18.97
CA VAL A 31 -4.62 7.50 -19.29
C VAL A 31 -5.26 6.12 -19.24
N ALA A 32 -6.02 5.81 -18.18
CA ALA A 32 -6.74 4.55 -18.04
C ALA A 32 -7.73 4.30 -19.18
N THR A 33 -8.48 5.34 -19.56
CA THR A 33 -9.41 5.26 -20.70
C THR A 33 -8.66 4.99 -22.01
N ALA A 34 -7.54 5.67 -22.25
CA ALA A 34 -6.72 5.45 -23.43
C ALA A 34 -6.09 4.04 -23.46
N LEU A 35 -5.63 3.52 -22.33
CA LEU A 35 -5.11 2.17 -22.20
C LEU A 35 -6.16 1.11 -22.52
N LYS A 36 -7.38 1.29 -22.04
CA LYS A 36 -8.48 0.36 -22.34
C LYS A 36 -8.92 0.41 -23.79
N SER A 37 -9.18 1.62 -24.31
CA SER A 37 -9.79 1.81 -25.63
C SER A 37 -8.80 1.68 -26.79
N ASN A 38 -7.58 2.21 -26.65
CA ASN A 38 -6.62 2.30 -27.75
C ASN A 38 -5.56 1.18 -27.70
N LEU A 39 -5.25 0.68 -26.51
CA LEU A 39 -4.17 -0.30 -26.33
C LEU A 39 -4.70 -1.68 -25.85
N SER A 40 -6.02 -1.85 -25.79
CA SER A 40 -6.67 -3.12 -25.46
C SER A 40 -6.22 -3.72 -24.13
N PHE A 41 -6.10 -2.90 -23.09
CA PHE A 41 -5.94 -3.41 -21.72
C PHE A 41 -7.34 -3.68 -21.14
N GLU A 42 -7.88 -4.86 -21.46
CA GLU A 42 -9.26 -5.23 -21.16
C GLU A 42 -9.49 -5.50 -19.67
N LEU A 43 -8.48 -6.03 -18.99
CA LEU A 43 -8.60 -6.49 -17.61
C LEU A 43 -7.80 -5.63 -16.63
N LEU A 44 -8.46 -5.17 -15.60
CA LEU A 44 -7.83 -4.75 -14.35
C LEU A 44 -7.77 -5.98 -13.44
N MET A 45 -6.54 -6.46 -13.22
CA MET A 45 -6.29 -7.68 -12.46
C MET A 45 -6.29 -7.45 -10.96
N ASP A 46 -5.77 -6.30 -10.53
CA ASP A 46 -5.62 -5.97 -9.13
C ASP A 46 -5.40 -4.46 -8.91
N VAL A 47 -5.72 -3.96 -7.70
CA VAL A 47 -5.41 -2.62 -7.23
C VAL A 47 -4.72 -2.72 -5.88
N ILE A 48 -3.44 -2.41 -5.85
CA ILE A 48 -2.59 -2.57 -4.67
C ILE A 48 -2.25 -1.21 -4.07
N ALA A 49 -2.65 -0.98 -2.84
CA ALA A 49 -2.26 0.21 -2.09
C ALA A 49 -0.98 -0.05 -1.29
N VAL A 50 -0.08 0.92 -1.26
CA VAL A 50 1.22 0.83 -0.59
C VAL A 50 1.44 2.05 0.29
N ASP A 51 1.88 1.83 1.52
CA ASP A 51 2.35 2.86 2.44
C ASP A 51 3.89 2.89 2.45
N TYR A 52 4.47 4.02 2.04
CA TYR A 52 5.91 4.24 1.96
C TYR A 52 6.51 4.87 3.24
N LEU A 53 5.73 4.97 4.34
CA LEU A 53 6.13 5.73 5.54
C LEU A 53 7.58 5.46 5.99
N THR A 54 8.04 4.22 5.96
CA THR A 54 9.39 3.83 6.39
C THR A 54 10.22 3.23 5.25
N TYR A 55 9.83 3.52 4.00
CA TYR A 55 10.51 2.94 2.85
C TYR A 55 11.96 3.46 2.74
N GLY A 56 12.89 2.52 2.66
CA GLY A 56 14.33 2.82 2.63
C GLY A 56 14.96 2.92 4.02
N ASP A 57 14.17 3.02 5.09
CA ASP A 57 14.65 2.89 6.45
C ASP A 57 14.56 1.44 6.92
N VAL A 58 15.54 1.02 7.69
CA VAL A 58 15.52 -0.28 8.33
C VAL A 58 15.19 -0.11 9.82
N ASP A 59 14.39 -1.01 10.37
CA ASP A 59 14.01 -0.97 11.80
C ASP A 59 15.22 -1.00 12.73
N TRP A 60 16.32 -1.54 12.23
CA TRP A 60 17.56 -1.70 12.98
C TRP A 60 18.76 -1.32 12.13
N LYS A 61 19.58 -0.37 12.62
CA LYS A 61 20.87 -0.05 12.01
C LYS A 61 21.93 -1.02 12.53
N THR A 62 22.61 -1.73 11.60
CA THR A 62 23.74 -2.58 11.93
C THR A 62 25.00 -1.76 12.03
N ASN A 63 25.78 -1.96 13.11
CA ASN A 63 27.13 -1.43 13.26
C ASN A 63 28.13 -2.56 13.10
N ASN A 64 29.42 -2.23 12.87
CA ASN A 64 30.48 -3.23 12.84
C ASN A 64 30.50 -4.00 14.16
N ALA A 65 30.52 -5.34 14.08
CA ALA A 65 30.60 -6.18 15.26
C ALA A 65 31.89 -5.90 16.02
N THR A 66 31.80 -5.71 17.35
CA THR A 66 32.96 -5.59 18.20
C THR A 66 33.57 -6.96 18.44
N SER A 67 34.91 -7.06 18.52
CA SER A 67 35.62 -8.32 18.81
C SER A 67 35.33 -8.88 20.21
N THR A 68 34.70 -8.10 21.07
CA THR A 68 34.38 -8.46 22.47
C THR A 68 33.03 -9.16 22.65
N GLY A 69 32.29 -9.43 21.60
CA GLY A 69 31.23 -10.46 21.54
C GLY A 69 29.87 -10.16 22.17
N TYR A 70 29.67 -9.10 22.93
CA TYR A 70 28.41 -8.81 23.61
C TYR A 70 27.49 -7.79 22.94
N SER A 71 28.02 -6.99 22.04
CA SER A 71 27.22 -6.07 21.24
C SER A 71 26.58 -6.83 20.09
N ARG A 72 25.25 -6.85 20.01
CA ARG A 72 24.53 -7.39 18.86
C ARG A 72 24.73 -6.55 17.58
N ALA A 73 25.55 -5.50 17.64
CA ALA A 73 25.86 -4.58 16.55
C ALA A 73 24.60 -3.97 15.89
N VAL A 74 23.50 -3.87 16.62
CA VAL A 74 22.20 -3.41 16.12
C VAL A 74 21.63 -2.39 17.09
N LYS A 75 21.21 -1.25 16.54
CA LYS A 75 20.49 -0.22 17.30
C LYS A 75 19.11 -0.03 16.69
N PRO A 76 18.05 0.15 17.50
CA PRO A 76 16.73 0.46 16.96
C PRO A 76 16.77 1.79 16.21
N THR A 77 16.14 1.83 15.07
CA THR A 77 15.90 3.07 14.32
C THR A 77 14.71 3.76 14.96
N ILE A 78 14.87 5.01 15.39
CA ILE A 78 13.75 5.82 15.83
C ILE A 78 13.02 6.22 14.55
N ILE A 79 11.76 5.79 14.42
CA ILE A 79 10.89 6.23 13.34
C ILE A 79 10.65 7.73 13.59
N PRO A 80 10.95 8.63 12.62
CA PRO A 80 10.69 10.04 12.80
C PRO A 80 9.19 10.27 13.08
N GLU A 81 8.89 11.32 13.83
CA GLU A 81 7.50 11.75 14.00
C GLU A 81 6.86 11.90 12.62
N ILE A 82 5.67 11.31 12.48
CA ILE A 82 4.97 11.26 11.21
C ILE A 82 4.65 12.70 10.83
N ASP A 83 5.27 13.20 9.78
CA ASP A 83 4.85 14.45 9.16
C ASP A 83 3.40 14.25 8.68
N GLU A 84 2.48 15.10 9.12
CA GLU A 84 1.07 15.04 8.71
C GLU A 84 0.88 15.30 7.21
N THR A 85 1.94 15.73 6.53
CA THR A 85 1.94 15.86 5.07
C THR A 85 2.08 14.47 4.45
N PHE A 86 1.01 13.96 3.88
CA PHE A 86 0.99 12.66 3.18
C PHE A 86 1.76 12.66 1.85
N LYS A 87 2.58 13.65 1.60
CA LYS A 87 3.31 13.80 0.33
C LYS A 87 4.17 12.59 0.01
N GLY A 88 3.81 11.90 -1.07
CA GLY A 88 4.52 10.71 -1.52
C GLY A 88 4.46 9.51 -0.56
N ARG A 89 3.65 9.56 0.48
CA ARG A 89 3.51 8.45 1.43
C ARG A 89 2.72 7.29 0.85
N PHE A 90 1.57 7.56 0.24
CA PHE A 90 0.72 6.50 -0.31
C PHE A 90 0.79 6.45 -1.82
N ALA A 91 0.84 5.24 -2.36
CA ALA A 91 0.71 5.01 -3.79
C ALA A 91 -0.27 3.87 -4.07
N VAL A 92 -0.93 3.96 -5.21
CA VAL A 92 -1.83 2.92 -5.72
C VAL A 92 -1.24 2.37 -7.00
N PHE A 93 -1.17 1.05 -7.10
CA PHE A 93 -0.70 0.31 -8.25
C PHE A 93 -1.86 -0.42 -8.89
N TYR A 94 -2.12 -0.14 -10.15
CA TYR A 94 -3.14 -0.83 -10.94
C TYR A 94 -2.45 -1.83 -11.86
N GLN A 95 -2.75 -3.11 -11.69
CA GLN A 95 -2.21 -4.19 -12.51
C GLN A 95 -3.13 -4.45 -13.69
N LEU A 96 -2.67 -4.14 -14.89
CA LEU A 96 -3.45 -4.27 -16.12
C LEU A 96 -2.95 -5.41 -16.99
N LEU A 97 -3.88 -6.11 -17.62
CA LEU A 97 -3.61 -7.19 -18.58
C LEU A 97 -4.33 -6.93 -19.90
N SER A 98 -3.59 -6.95 -20.97
CA SER A 98 -4.12 -7.10 -22.32
C SER A 98 -4.07 -8.58 -22.69
N VAL A 99 -5.25 -9.20 -22.79
CA VAL A 99 -5.38 -10.60 -23.23
C VAL A 99 -5.09 -10.69 -24.73
N SER A 100 -5.62 -9.73 -25.50
CA SER A 100 -5.46 -9.69 -26.96
C SER A 100 -3.99 -9.55 -27.39
N ASN A 101 -3.19 -8.76 -26.67
CA ASN A 101 -1.79 -8.50 -26.99
C ASN A 101 -0.81 -9.34 -26.13
N ASN A 102 -1.32 -10.11 -25.16
CA ASN A 102 -0.51 -10.84 -24.17
C ASN A 102 0.53 -9.94 -23.48
N GLN A 103 0.09 -8.77 -23.01
CA GLN A 103 0.94 -7.77 -22.38
C GLN A 103 0.41 -7.40 -20.99
N ARG A 104 1.34 -7.14 -20.07
CA ARG A 104 1.06 -6.64 -18.73
C ARG A 104 1.61 -5.25 -18.54
N LEU A 105 0.90 -4.45 -17.78
CA LEU A 105 1.26 -3.07 -17.46
C LEU A 105 0.91 -2.78 -16.02
N THR A 106 1.79 -2.07 -15.34
CA THR A 106 1.53 -1.53 -14.01
C THR A 106 1.40 -0.01 -14.08
N LEU A 107 0.27 0.54 -13.67
CA LEU A 107 0.15 1.97 -13.43
C LEU A 107 0.45 2.27 -11.98
N LYS A 108 1.32 3.22 -11.72
CA LYS A 108 1.65 3.72 -10.38
C LYS A 108 1.19 5.16 -10.24
N VAL A 109 0.39 5.42 -9.22
CA VAL A 109 -0.14 6.75 -8.90
C VAL A 109 0.13 7.05 -7.45
N PHE A 110 0.77 8.18 -7.15
CA PHE A 110 0.82 8.68 -5.79
C PHE A 110 -0.47 9.41 -5.47
N THR A 111 -0.96 9.25 -4.25
CA THR A 111 -2.19 9.93 -3.80
C THR A 111 -1.98 11.44 -3.72
N SER A 112 -3.09 12.18 -3.68
CA SER A 112 -3.07 13.60 -3.33
C SER A 112 -2.46 13.81 -1.93
N GLU A 113 -1.98 15.04 -1.68
CA GLU A 113 -1.45 15.46 -0.38
C GLU A 113 -2.56 15.82 0.63
N SER A 114 -3.81 15.47 0.32
CA SER A 114 -4.97 15.73 1.17
C SER A 114 -5.05 14.75 2.35
N ASN A 115 -5.79 15.12 3.37
CA ASN A 115 -6.17 14.22 4.45
C ASN A 115 -7.71 14.10 4.48
N PRO A 116 -8.29 12.93 4.12
CA PRO A 116 -7.62 11.69 3.72
C PRO A 116 -6.94 11.76 2.34
N PRO A 117 -5.90 10.90 2.09
CA PRO A 117 -5.27 10.80 0.79
C PRO A 117 -6.27 10.28 -0.24
N SER A 118 -6.29 10.86 -1.45
CA SER A 118 -7.28 10.48 -2.46
C SER A 118 -6.68 10.25 -3.84
N VAL A 119 -7.40 9.44 -4.64
CA VAL A 119 -7.16 9.21 -6.07
C VAL A 119 -8.50 9.07 -6.77
N PRO A 120 -8.62 9.42 -8.08
CA PRO A 120 -9.84 9.16 -8.84
C PRO A 120 -10.16 7.67 -8.96
N SER A 121 -11.44 7.30 -8.84
CA SER A 121 -11.91 5.92 -9.02
C SER A 121 -11.91 5.49 -10.48
N LEU A 122 -11.55 4.24 -10.73
CA LEU A 122 -11.57 3.61 -12.05
C LEU A 122 -12.75 2.65 -12.26
N VAL A 123 -13.74 2.62 -11.37
CA VAL A 123 -14.91 1.72 -11.44
C VAL A 123 -15.68 1.89 -12.76
N ASN A 124 -15.79 3.12 -13.27
CA ASN A 124 -16.45 3.39 -14.54
C ASN A 124 -15.68 2.87 -15.76
N ILE A 125 -14.39 2.60 -15.61
CA ILE A 125 -13.53 2.06 -16.67
C ILE A 125 -13.49 0.54 -16.56
N TRP A 126 -13.14 0.02 -15.38
CA TRP A 126 -13.15 -1.42 -15.09
C TRP A 126 -14.01 -1.71 -13.87
N SER A 127 -15.10 -2.43 -14.05
CA SER A 127 -16.03 -2.77 -12.96
C SER A 127 -15.40 -3.59 -11.83
N SER A 128 -14.32 -4.33 -12.11
CA SER A 128 -13.55 -5.05 -11.09
C SER A 128 -12.89 -4.13 -10.07
N ALA A 129 -12.66 -2.85 -10.41
CA ALA A 129 -12.09 -1.87 -9.50
C ALA A 129 -12.95 -1.65 -8.24
N ASP A 130 -14.28 -1.83 -8.32
CA ASP A 130 -15.21 -1.62 -7.20
C ASP A 130 -14.72 -2.31 -5.92
N TRP A 131 -14.41 -3.60 -5.99
CA TRP A 131 -14.01 -4.37 -4.81
C TRP A 131 -12.58 -4.09 -4.37
N TYR A 132 -11.66 -3.94 -5.31
CA TYR A 132 -10.26 -3.65 -5.00
C TYR A 132 -10.07 -2.25 -4.41
N GLU A 133 -10.80 -1.25 -4.90
CA GLU A 133 -10.75 0.10 -4.35
C GLU A 133 -11.33 0.16 -2.94
N ARG A 134 -12.40 -0.60 -2.67
CA ARG A 134 -12.95 -0.76 -1.32
C ARG A 134 -11.96 -1.45 -0.37
N GLU A 135 -11.20 -2.45 -0.83
CA GLU A 135 -10.15 -3.08 -0.05
C GLU A 135 -9.03 -2.08 0.28
N ALA A 136 -8.55 -1.33 -0.71
CA ALA A 136 -7.53 -0.31 -0.53
C ALA A 136 -8.00 0.81 0.43
N PHE A 137 -9.27 1.22 0.32
CA PHE A 137 -9.89 2.16 1.25
C PHE A 137 -9.94 1.59 2.67
N ASP A 138 -10.41 0.37 2.85
CA ASP A 138 -10.56 -0.25 4.17
C ASP A 138 -9.22 -0.42 4.87
N LEU A 139 -8.24 -0.99 4.18
CA LEU A 139 -6.95 -1.37 4.78
C LEU A 139 -5.96 -0.21 4.91
N MET A 140 -5.97 0.75 3.96
CA MET A 140 -5.01 1.85 3.90
C MET A 140 -5.64 3.23 4.11
N GLY A 141 -6.96 3.35 4.03
CA GLY A 141 -7.67 4.63 4.19
C GLY A 141 -7.45 5.61 3.04
N ILE A 142 -7.23 5.09 1.82
CA ILE A 142 -7.16 5.90 0.62
C ILE A 142 -8.58 6.12 0.10
N HIS A 143 -8.96 7.36 -0.13
CA HIS A 143 -10.28 7.71 -0.68
C HIS A 143 -10.26 7.63 -2.22
N PHE A 144 -11.29 7.03 -2.81
CA PHE A 144 -11.43 6.91 -4.26
C PHE A 144 -12.55 7.85 -4.73
N ASP A 145 -12.16 8.97 -5.32
CA ASP A 145 -13.09 10.02 -5.75
C ASP A 145 -13.97 9.54 -6.91
N GLY A 146 -15.29 9.62 -6.70
CA GLY A 146 -16.27 9.16 -7.69
C GLY A 146 -16.63 7.66 -7.60
N HIS A 147 -16.14 6.95 -6.59
CA HIS A 147 -16.57 5.58 -6.32
C HIS A 147 -18.03 5.54 -5.89
N PRO A 148 -18.89 4.66 -6.47
CA PRO A 148 -20.33 4.67 -6.22
C PRO A 148 -20.71 4.21 -4.80
N ASP A 149 -19.96 3.32 -4.17
CA ASP A 149 -20.25 2.73 -2.86
C ASP A 149 -18.98 2.42 -2.07
N LEU A 150 -18.24 3.47 -1.65
CA LEU A 150 -17.00 3.33 -0.92
C LEU A 150 -17.24 3.05 0.57
N ARG A 151 -17.25 1.78 0.91
CA ARG A 151 -17.46 1.28 2.29
C ARG A 151 -16.48 0.15 2.61
N ARG A 152 -16.24 -0.09 3.88
CA ARG A 152 -15.37 -1.19 4.34
C ARG A 152 -15.84 -2.55 3.82
N ILE A 153 -14.90 -3.46 3.60
CA ILE A 153 -15.20 -4.79 3.03
C ILE A 153 -14.54 -5.93 3.83
N LEU A 154 -13.38 -5.72 4.42
CA LEU A 154 -12.62 -6.74 5.12
C LEU A 154 -12.64 -6.57 6.64
N THR A 155 -12.61 -5.33 7.14
CA THR A 155 -12.65 -5.06 8.57
C THR A 155 -14.10 -5.03 9.07
N ASP A 156 -14.27 -5.28 10.37
CA ASP A 156 -15.58 -5.26 11.03
C ASP A 156 -16.18 -3.84 11.04
N TYR A 157 -17.51 -3.75 11.18
CA TYR A 157 -18.26 -2.49 11.17
C TYR A 157 -17.81 -1.47 12.23
N GLY A 158 -17.39 -1.97 13.38
CA GLY A 158 -16.88 -1.15 14.49
C GLY A 158 -15.36 -0.93 14.47
N PHE A 159 -14.64 -1.41 13.47
CA PHE A 159 -13.19 -1.31 13.42
C PHE A 159 -12.71 0.13 13.24
N ILE A 160 -11.78 0.56 14.10
CA ILE A 160 -11.22 1.91 14.09
C ILE A 160 -9.79 1.87 13.55
N GLY A 161 -9.55 2.65 12.49
CA GLY A 161 -8.25 2.75 11.84
C GLY A 161 -8.14 1.95 10.55
N HIS A 162 -6.91 1.81 10.05
CA HIS A 162 -6.57 1.14 8.79
C HIS A 162 -5.38 0.20 9.04
N PRO A 163 -5.62 -1.12 9.12
CA PRO A 163 -4.66 -2.05 9.72
C PRO A 163 -3.38 -2.29 8.89
N PHE A 164 -3.36 -1.93 7.60
CA PHE A 164 -2.17 -2.10 6.76
C PHE A 164 -1.28 -0.86 6.69
N ARG A 165 -1.69 0.25 7.30
CA ARG A 165 -0.80 1.40 7.46
C ARG A 165 0.37 1.05 8.35
N LYS A 166 1.55 1.57 8.03
CA LYS A 166 2.79 1.34 8.81
C LYS A 166 2.75 1.95 10.20
N ASP A 167 1.91 2.94 10.43
CA ASP A 167 1.66 3.56 11.72
C ASP A 167 0.61 2.82 12.58
N PHE A 168 -0.08 1.82 12.02
CA PHE A 168 -1.03 1.01 12.77
C PHE A 168 -0.29 -0.08 13.57
N PRO A 169 -0.60 -0.25 14.87
CA PRO A 169 0.08 -1.25 15.70
C PRO A 169 -0.25 -2.68 15.25
N THR A 170 0.77 -3.54 15.14
CA THR A 170 0.61 -4.93 14.66
C THR A 170 -0.34 -5.77 15.50
N ASN A 171 -0.47 -5.46 16.80
CA ASN A 171 -1.38 -6.15 17.70
C ASN A 171 -2.80 -5.57 17.68
N GLY A 172 -3.02 -4.45 16.95
CA GLY A 172 -4.26 -3.71 17.02
C GLY A 172 -4.41 -2.90 18.32
N ASN A 173 -5.55 -2.26 18.48
CA ASN A 173 -5.90 -1.46 19.67
C ASN A 173 -6.90 -2.17 20.57
N LEU A 174 -7.78 -2.97 19.98
CA LEU A 174 -8.84 -3.71 20.66
C LEU A 174 -8.76 -5.19 20.30
N GLU A 175 -9.03 -6.03 21.27
CA GLU A 175 -9.24 -7.47 21.08
C GLU A 175 -10.67 -7.85 21.42
N VAL A 176 -11.12 -8.93 20.82
CA VAL A 176 -12.46 -9.48 21.02
C VAL A 176 -12.35 -10.72 21.90
N VAL A 177 -13.00 -10.70 23.06
CA VAL A 177 -12.98 -11.79 24.02
C VAL A 177 -14.40 -12.18 24.40
N TYR A 178 -14.63 -13.47 24.58
CA TYR A 178 -15.89 -13.96 25.13
C TYR A 178 -15.86 -13.85 26.66
N ASP A 179 -16.82 -13.12 27.23
CA ASP A 179 -17.01 -12.99 28.68
C ASP A 179 -17.99 -14.07 29.14
N GLU A 180 -17.49 -15.05 29.86
CA GLU A 180 -18.30 -16.18 30.36
C GLU A 180 -19.35 -15.76 31.40
N GLU A 181 -19.09 -14.68 32.16
CA GLU A 181 -20.04 -14.22 33.19
C GLU A 181 -21.22 -13.48 32.57
N LYS A 182 -20.97 -12.77 31.47
CA LYS A 182 -22.00 -12.02 30.76
C LYS A 182 -22.65 -12.82 29.62
N GLU A 183 -22.04 -13.95 29.25
CA GLU A 183 -22.43 -14.78 28.10
C GLU A 183 -22.45 -14.00 26.77
N GLU A 184 -21.55 -13.00 26.64
CA GLU A 184 -21.48 -12.13 25.46
C GLU A 184 -20.04 -11.91 25.01
N VAL A 185 -19.92 -11.45 23.75
CA VAL A 185 -18.62 -11.03 23.15
C VAL A 185 -18.37 -9.57 23.49
N VAL A 186 -17.26 -9.29 24.17
CA VAL A 186 -16.87 -7.94 24.58
C VAL A 186 -15.60 -7.48 23.90
N TYR A 187 -15.50 -6.18 23.66
CA TYR A 187 -14.30 -5.53 23.17
C TYR A 187 -13.51 -5.00 24.35
N GLN A 188 -12.23 -5.33 24.40
CA GLN A 188 -11.32 -4.82 25.42
C GLN A 188 -10.02 -4.35 24.82
N PRO A 189 -9.23 -3.50 25.52
CA PRO A 189 -7.90 -3.14 25.08
C PRO A 189 -7.01 -4.37 24.93
N VAL A 190 -6.15 -4.40 23.91
CA VAL A 190 -5.26 -5.53 23.62
C VAL A 190 -4.33 -5.80 24.80
N SER A 191 -4.34 -7.04 25.28
CA SER A 191 -3.47 -7.54 26.35
C SER A 191 -2.19 -8.21 25.84
N ILE A 192 -2.09 -8.45 24.53
CA ILE A 192 -0.98 -9.18 23.90
C ILE A 192 0.29 -8.33 23.93
N SER A 193 1.33 -8.82 24.62
CA SER A 193 2.65 -8.20 24.56
C SER A 193 3.39 -8.58 23.27
N THR A 194 3.93 -7.59 22.56
CA THR A 194 4.79 -7.83 21.39
C THR A 194 6.06 -8.55 21.83
N ARG A 195 6.42 -9.61 21.11
CA ARG A 195 7.74 -10.22 21.23
C ARG A 195 8.64 -9.60 20.17
N PRO A 196 9.58 -8.68 20.51
CA PRO A 196 10.52 -8.15 19.54
C PRO A 196 11.36 -9.30 19.00
N GLY A 197 11.33 -9.49 17.69
CA GLY A 197 12.18 -10.45 17.00
C GLY A 197 13.66 -10.09 17.22
N VAL A 198 14.53 -11.10 17.30
CA VAL A 198 15.99 -10.86 17.31
C VAL A 198 16.42 -10.58 15.88
N PRO A 199 16.94 -9.38 15.55
CA PRO A 199 17.38 -9.08 14.21
C PRO A 199 18.54 -10.02 13.82
N ARG A 200 18.42 -10.65 12.64
CA ARG A 200 19.47 -11.50 12.09
C ARG A 200 20.46 -10.63 11.33
N VAL A 201 21.69 -10.53 11.84
CA VAL A 201 22.77 -9.90 11.10
C VAL A 201 23.31 -10.89 10.07
N ILE A 202 23.14 -10.60 8.78
CA ILE A 202 23.80 -11.33 7.69
C ILE A 202 25.21 -10.76 7.59
N ARG A 203 26.20 -11.55 7.92
CA ARG A 203 27.62 -11.19 7.72
C ARG A 203 27.96 -11.55 6.29
N ASP A 204 28.38 -10.57 5.50
CA ASP A 204 29.04 -10.83 4.23
C ASP A 204 30.33 -11.59 4.54
N ARG A 205 30.40 -12.81 4.06
CA ARG A 205 31.65 -13.57 4.07
C ARG A 205 32.52 -13.00 2.95
N ASN A 206 33.28 -11.95 3.29
CA ASN A 206 34.47 -11.62 2.49
C ASN A 206 35.57 -12.53 3.01
N ASP A 207 35.74 -13.67 2.36
CA ASP A 207 36.94 -14.49 2.42
C ASP A 207 37.97 -13.96 1.43
#